data_2424e2e8f23d999b27490f030c900091
#
_entry.id   2424e2e8f23d999b27490f030c900091
#
_cell.length_a   1.000
_cell.length_b   1.000
_cell.length_c   1.000
_cell.angle_alpha   90.00
_cell.angle_beta   90.00
_cell.angle_gamma   90.00
#
_symmetry.space_group_name_H-M   'P 1'
#
loop_
_entity.id
_entity.type
_entity.pdbx_description
1 polymer ?
#
loop_
_entity_poly.entity_id
_entity_poly.type
_entity_poly.pdbx_seq_one_letter_code
_entity_poly.pdbx_strand_id
1 'polypeptide(L)'
;MARYSRRDAALMLAGLPLLLTGCGFRLRGRFDAPFATLYLQMPVNTSLSNKLSRAITAGSDVVIVDHPNEADAVLELLREERDREILSINDMGQAREYELTLTLEFRITAPEGFEWLEATRLSTTRDISYNESEFLSREKEENVLYDDMESDLINQLVRYIEAVKPRDSAY
;
A
#
# COMPACT_ATOMS: atom_id res chain seq x y z
N MET A 1 14.35 -34.11 -52.64
CA MET A 1 13.46 -34.59 -51.53
C MET A 1 14.39 -35.03 -50.39
N ALA A 2 14.51 -34.20 -49.35
CA ALA A 2 15.35 -34.49 -48.20
C ALA A 2 14.66 -35.50 -47.28
N ARG A 3 15.28 -36.67 -47.08
CA ARG A 3 14.80 -37.70 -46.13
C ARG A 3 15.24 -37.30 -44.74
N TYR A 4 14.31 -36.72 -43.97
CA TYR A 4 14.53 -36.52 -42.54
C TYR A 4 14.56 -37.87 -41.82
N SER A 5 15.68 -38.16 -41.15
CA SER A 5 15.85 -39.39 -40.39
C SER A 5 15.02 -39.28 -39.09
N ARG A 6 14.47 -40.44 -38.63
CA ARG A 6 13.76 -40.54 -37.35
C ARG A 6 14.58 -40.04 -36.12
N ARG A 7 15.92 -40.05 -36.28
CA ARG A 7 16.86 -39.54 -35.28
C ARG A 7 16.85 -38.01 -35.18
N ASP A 8 16.68 -37.30 -36.32
CA ASP A 8 16.66 -35.85 -36.38
C ASP A 8 15.32 -35.29 -35.80
N ALA A 9 14.24 -36.02 -35.99
CA ALA A 9 12.94 -35.67 -35.36
C ALA A 9 12.96 -35.84 -33.83
N ALA A 10 13.68 -36.86 -33.30
CA ALA A 10 13.80 -37.07 -31.87
C ALA A 10 14.67 -36.00 -31.19
N LEU A 11 15.71 -35.49 -31.87
CA LEU A 11 16.53 -34.41 -31.35
C LEU A 11 15.83 -33.06 -31.35
N MET A 12 14.94 -32.79 -32.31
CA MET A 12 14.10 -31.56 -32.31
C MET A 12 13.04 -31.59 -31.23
N LEU A 13 12.50 -32.77 -30.89
CA LEU A 13 11.50 -32.89 -29.82
C LEU A 13 12.09 -32.77 -28.40
N ALA A 14 13.37 -33.12 -28.22
CA ALA A 14 14.06 -33.00 -26.94
C ALA A 14 14.52 -31.57 -26.60
N GLY A 15 14.67 -30.71 -27.61
CA GLY A 15 15.06 -29.30 -27.42
C GLY A 15 13.90 -28.35 -27.07
N LEU A 16 12.64 -28.75 -27.27
CA LEU A 16 11.48 -27.89 -27.06
C LEU A 16 11.18 -27.53 -25.58
N PRO A 17 11.41 -28.41 -24.59
CA PRO A 17 11.12 -28.05 -23.18
C PRO A 17 12.16 -27.09 -22.57
N LEU A 18 13.35 -26.90 -23.17
CA LEU A 18 14.35 -25.97 -22.62
C LEU A 18 14.04 -24.48 -22.90
N LEU A 19 13.17 -24.18 -23.83
CA LEU A 19 12.80 -22.78 -24.18
C LEU A 19 11.67 -22.21 -23.31
N LEU A 20 11.01 -23.03 -22.49
CA LEU A 20 9.89 -22.63 -21.62
C LEU A 20 10.30 -22.18 -20.20
N THR A 21 11.58 -22.25 -19.84
CA THR A 21 12.06 -21.87 -18.51
C THR A 21 12.41 -20.40 -18.36
N GLY A 22 12.15 -19.56 -19.38
CA GLY A 22 12.55 -18.15 -19.42
C GLY A 22 11.50 -17.14 -18.92
N CYS A 23 10.26 -17.55 -18.60
CA CYS A 23 9.30 -16.65 -17.98
C CYS A 23 9.55 -16.57 -16.48
N GLY A 24 10.47 -15.69 -16.07
CA GLY A 24 10.65 -15.30 -14.69
C GLY A 24 9.42 -14.59 -14.14
N PHE A 25 8.30 -15.30 -14.02
CA PHE A 25 7.15 -14.88 -13.21
C PHE A 25 7.60 -14.93 -11.75
N ARG A 26 8.26 -13.85 -11.29
CA ARG A 26 8.44 -13.62 -9.87
C ARG A 26 7.04 -13.27 -9.34
N LEU A 27 6.37 -14.23 -8.72
CA LEU A 27 5.25 -13.92 -7.83
C LEU A 27 5.72 -12.73 -6.99
N ARG A 28 4.92 -11.66 -6.91
CA ARG A 28 5.19 -10.49 -6.09
C ARG A 28 5.53 -11.02 -4.71
N GLY A 29 6.84 -11.13 -4.43
CA GLY A 29 7.37 -11.76 -3.22
C GLY A 29 6.89 -10.96 -2.01
N ARG A 30 6.81 -11.63 -0.88
CA ARG A 30 6.68 -10.96 0.41
C ARG A 30 7.82 -9.94 0.53
N PHE A 31 7.53 -8.78 1.09
CA PHE A 31 8.56 -7.81 1.40
C PHE A 31 9.24 -8.18 2.72
N ASP A 32 10.52 -7.91 2.82
CA ASP A 32 11.30 -8.12 4.02
C ASP A 32 11.33 -6.81 4.83
N ALA A 33 10.86 -6.86 6.07
CA ALA A 33 11.02 -5.77 7.02
C ALA A 33 12.22 -6.07 7.95
N PRO A 34 12.92 -5.05 8.49
CA PRO A 34 14.06 -5.27 9.37
C PRO A 34 13.69 -5.66 10.80
N PHE A 35 12.39 -5.85 11.07
CA PHE A 35 11.81 -6.24 12.36
C PHE A 35 10.82 -7.39 12.16
N ALA A 36 10.71 -8.26 13.16
CA ALA A 36 9.81 -9.41 13.12
C ALA A 36 8.43 -9.11 13.68
N THR A 37 8.34 -8.19 14.64
CA THR A 37 7.09 -7.81 15.30
C THR A 37 6.83 -6.32 15.19
N LEU A 38 5.56 -5.97 14.97
CA LEU A 38 5.12 -4.57 14.79
C LEU A 38 3.88 -4.29 15.62
N TYR A 39 3.91 -3.22 16.40
CA TYR A 39 2.74 -2.68 17.07
C TYR A 39 2.19 -1.50 16.26
N LEU A 40 0.86 -1.47 16.04
CA LEU A 40 0.18 -0.38 15.36
C LEU A 40 -0.40 0.58 16.40
N GLN A 41 0.28 1.69 16.66
CA GLN A 41 -0.18 2.75 17.55
C GLN A 41 -1.09 3.72 16.78
N MET A 42 -2.34 3.31 16.62
CA MET A 42 -3.39 4.06 15.94
C MET A 42 -4.78 3.65 16.46
N PRO A 43 -5.85 4.41 16.15
CA PRO A 43 -7.20 4.04 16.56
C PRO A 43 -7.57 2.64 16.06
N VAL A 44 -7.97 1.78 17.00
CA VAL A 44 -8.35 0.38 16.71
C VAL A 44 -9.71 0.31 16.00
N ASN A 45 -9.92 -0.76 15.20
CA ASN A 45 -11.17 -1.03 14.49
C ASN A 45 -11.59 0.05 13.47
N THR A 46 -10.66 0.87 13.00
CA THR A 46 -10.89 1.79 11.89
C THR A 46 -10.68 1.07 10.54
N SER A 47 -11.18 1.67 9.44
CA SER A 47 -10.89 1.19 8.08
C SER A 47 -9.38 1.12 7.85
N LEU A 48 -8.68 2.21 8.17
CA LEU A 48 -7.23 2.35 8.02
C LEU A 48 -6.46 1.25 8.78
N SER A 49 -6.73 1.06 10.07
CA SER A 49 -6.03 0.05 10.89
C SER A 49 -6.25 -1.36 10.39
N ASN A 50 -7.49 -1.69 10.00
CA ASN A 50 -7.85 -3.02 9.50
C ASN A 50 -7.22 -3.31 8.12
N LYS A 51 -7.23 -2.32 7.21
CA LYS A 51 -6.60 -2.45 5.88
C LYS A 51 -5.10 -2.55 5.98
N LEU A 52 -4.46 -1.70 6.79
CA LEU A 52 -3.01 -1.69 6.99
C LEU A 52 -2.54 -3.01 7.61
N SER A 53 -3.21 -3.48 8.66
CA SER A 53 -2.91 -4.77 9.29
C SER A 53 -2.97 -5.93 8.28
N ARG A 54 -4.03 -5.98 7.47
CA ARG A 54 -4.16 -7.00 6.41
C ARG A 54 -3.08 -6.89 5.35
N ALA A 55 -2.74 -5.66 4.93
CA ALA A 55 -1.72 -5.44 3.91
C ALA A 55 -0.34 -5.91 4.37
N ILE A 56 0.04 -5.62 5.63
CA ILE A 56 1.30 -6.05 6.22
C ILE A 56 1.33 -7.57 6.38
N THR A 57 0.31 -8.16 6.99
CA THR A 57 0.25 -9.62 7.24
C THR A 57 0.22 -10.44 5.94
N ALA A 58 -0.47 -9.94 4.91
CA ALA A 58 -0.52 -10.63 3.61
C ALA A 58 0.78 -10.46 2.80
N GLY A 59 1.49 -9.34 2.99
CA GLY A 59 2.65 -8.95 2.20
C GLY A 59 4.00 -9.28 2.83
N SER A 60 4.07 -9.67 4.11
CA SER A 60 5.33 -9.91 4.83
C SER A 60 5.21 -11.07 5.83
N ASP A 61 6.32 -11.37 6.51
CA ASP A 61 6.37 -12.28 7.65
C ASP A 61 6.27 -11.55 9.00
N VAL A 62 6.01 -10.24 8.98
CA VAL A 62 5.84 -9.40 10.18
C VAL A 62 4.59 -9.81 10.94
N VAL A 63 4.74 -10.06 12.23
CA VAL A 63 3.64 -10.35 13.15
C VAL A 63 3.17 -9.05 13.81
N ILE A 64 1.88 -8.75 13.69
CA ILE A 64 1.30 -7.62 14.42
C ILE A 64 0.96 -8.09 15.84
N VAL A 65 1.46 -7.33 16.82
CA VAL A 65 1.28 -7.60 18.26
C VAL A 65 0.31 -6.58 18.88
N ASP A 66 -0.32 -6.99 19.99
CA ASP A 66 -1.34 -6.18 20.68
C ASP A 66 -0.75 -5.18 21.67
N HIS A 67 0.52 -5.36 22.08
CA HIS A 67 1.16 -4.51 23.07
C HIS A 67 2.52 -3.98 22.58
N PRO A 68 2.84 -2.70 22.83
CA PRO A 68 4.07 -2.08 22.35
C PRO A 68 5.34 -2.69 22.96
N ASN A 69 5.25 -3.29 24.14
CA ASN A 69 6.38 -3.96 24.80
C ASN A 69 6.74 -5.33 24.21
N GLU A 70 5.91 -5.86 23.30
CA GLU A 70 6.14 -7.11 22.59
C GLU A 70 6.65 -6.87 21.16
N ALA A 71 6.74 -5.61 20.76
CA ALA A 71 7.09 -5.20 19.41
C ALA A 71 8.58 -4.84 19.27
N ASP A 72 9.19 -5.23 18.15
CA ASP A 72 10.50 -4.73 17.72
C ASP A 72 10.39 -3.32 17.14
N ALA A 73 9.22 -2.99 16.59
CA ALA A 73 8.92 -1.68 16.01
C ALA A 73 7.50 -1.23 16.36
N VAL A 74 7.32 0.07 16.50
CA VAL A 74 6.03 0.74 16.74
C VAL A 74 5.76 1.68 15.58
N LEU A 75 4.71 1.42 14.81
CA LEU A 75 4.20 2.36 13.81
C LEU A 75 3.16 3.26 14.47
N GLU A 76 3.50 4.52 14.61
CA GLU A 76 2.63 5.54 15.19
C GLU A 76 2.00 6.39 14.10
N LEU A 77 0.67 6.43 14.06
CA LEU A 77 -0.10 7.36 13.24
C LEU A 77 -0.16 8.71 13.96
N LEU A 78 0.54 9.71 13.41
CA LEU A 78 0.60 11.06 13.97
C LEU A 78 -0.59 11.91 13.53
N ARG A 79 -1.06 11.72 12.28
CA ARG A 79 -2.17 12.47 11.69
C ARG A 79 -2.88 11.64 10.62
N GLU A 80 -4.21 11.72 10.64
CA GLU A 80 -5.09 11.37 9.54
C GLU A 80 -6.01 12.56 9.30
N GLU A 81 -5.97 13.12 8.09
CA GLU A 81 -6.73 14.32 7.74
C GLU A 81 -7.41 14.15 6.39
N ARG A 82 -8.72 14.39 6.38
CA ARG A 82 -9.54 14.45 5.17
C ARG A 82 -9.94 15.90 4.96
N ASP A 83 -9.62 16.44 3.80
CA ASP A 83 -9.95 17.80 3.42
C ASP A 83 -10.72 17.83 2.12
N ARG A 84 -11.52 18.88 1.93
CA ARG A 84 -12.33 19.10 0.75
C ARG A 84 -12.34 20.57 0.38
N GLU A 85 -11.81 20.87 -0.80
CA GLU A 85 -11.77 22.22 -1.35
C GLU A 85 -12.70 22.35 -2.56
N ILE A 86 -13.35 23.51 -2.73
CA ILE A 86 -14.21 23.81 -3.88
C ILE A 86 -13.31 24.27 -5.04
N LEU A 87 -13.30 23.51 -6.15
CA LEU A 87 -12.58 23.86 -7.37
C LEU A 87 -13.40 24.76 -8.30
N SER A 88 -14.71 24.52 -8.41
CA SER A 88 -15.58 25.32 -9.28
C SER A 88 -16.98 25.49 -8.72
N ILE A 89 -17.62 26.57 -9.14
CA ILE A 89 -19.01 26.91 -8.84
C ILE A 89 -19.80 27.10 -10.15
N ASN A 90 -21.10 26.82 -10.11
CA ASN A 90 -22.00 27.11 -11.23
C ASN A 90 -22.46 28.57 -11.21
N ASP A 91 -23.24 28.98 -12.23
CA ASP A 91 -23.77 30.36 -12.39
C ASP A 91 -24.69 30.78 -11.24
N MET A 92 -25.18 29.83 -10.44
CA MET A 92 -26.01 30.08 -9.24
C MET A 92 -25.19 30.14 -7.95
N GLY A 93 -23.85 30.06 -8.03
CA GLY A 93 -22.95 30.09 -6.88
C GLY A 93 -22.88 28.78 -6.08
N GLN A 94 -23.36 27.69 -6.63
CA GLN A 94 -23.30 26.38 -5.99
C GLN A 94 -22.02 25.64 -6.43
N ALA A 95 -21.36 24.97 -5.49
CA ALA A 95 -20.17 24.20 -5.78
C ALA A 95 -20.48 23.01 -6.71
N ARG A 96 -19.72 22.89 -7.78
CA ARG A 96 -19.87 21.90 -8.84
C ARG A 96 -18.76 20.84 -8.82
N GLU A 97 -17.57 21.27 -8.50
CA GLU A 97 -16.38 20.41 -8.43
C GLU A 97 -15.65 20.62 -7.12
N TYR A 98 -15.18 19.54 -6.55
CA TYR A 98 -14.38 19.55 -5.34
C TYR A 98 -13.09 18.76 -5.57
N GLU A 99 -12.02 19.19 -4.92
CA GLU A 99 -10.84 18.39 -4.68
C GLU A 99 -10.95 17.76 -3.28
N LEU A 100 -10.80 16.46 -3.22
CA LEU A 100 -10.70 15.69 -1.98
C LEU A 100 -9.23 15.41 -1.73
N THR A 101 -8.76 15.70 -0.52
CA THR A 101 -7.39 15.39 -0.09
C THR A 101 -7.43 14.46 1.11
N LEU A 102 -6.64 13.39 1.07
CA LEU A 102 -6.36 12.53 2.21
C LEU A 102 -4.88 12.61 2.54
N THR A 103 -4.58 12.93 3.79
CA THR A 103 -3.21 13.01 4.30
C THR A 103 -3.04 12.05 5.48
N LEU A 104 -1.96 11.26 5.45
CA LEU A 104 -1.48 10.45 6.56
C LEU A 104 -0.08 10.92 6.95
N GLU A 105 0.18 11.08 8.25
CA GLU A 105 1.51 11.32 8.79
C GLU A 105 1.80 10.25 9.84
N PHE A 106 2.94 9.58 9.71
CA PHE A 106 3.31 8.46 10.56
C PHE A 106 4.82 8.42 10.76
N ARG A 107 5.26 7.70 11.80
CA ARG A 107 6.66 7.35 12.04
C ARG A 107 6.78 5.90 12.50
N ILE A 108 7.98 5.36 12.43
CA ILE A 108 8.29 4.02 12.95
C ILE A 108 9.45 4.14 13.92
N THR A 109 9.25 3.72 15.16
CA THR A 109 10.25 3.75 16.21
C THR A 109 10.47 2.37 16.81
N ALA A 110 11.65 2.12 17.37
CA ALA A 110 11.86 0.98 18.26
C ALA A 110 11.42 1.35 19.70
N PRO A 111 11.07 0.37 20.56
CA PRO A 111 10.70 0.61 21.95
C PRO A 111 11.77 1.37 22.75
N GLU A 112 13.05 1.20 22.40
CA GLU A 112 14.18 1.90 23.03
C GLU A 112 14.35 3.35 22.54
N GLY A 113 13.46 3.85 21.67
CA GLY A 113 13.48 5.21 21.16
C GLY A 113 14.32 5.42 19.90
N PHE A 114 14.86 4.37 19.28
CA PHE A 114 15.50 4.46 17.97
C PHE A 114 14.43 4.69 16.89
N GLU A 115 14.68 5.60 15.96
CA GLU A 115 13.79 5.84 14.83
C GLU A 115 14.18 4.97 13.63
N TRP A 116 13.31 4.01 13.28
CA TRP A 116 13.41 3.24 12.04
C TRP A 116 13.04 4.09 10.83
N LEU A 117 12.05 4.96 10.99
CA LEU A 117 11.57 5.89 9.99
C LEU A 117 11.12 7.16 10.69
N GLU A 118 11.69 8.28 10.30
CA GLU A 118 11.29 9.61 10.76
C GLU A 118 9.84 9.93 10.34
N ALA A 119 9.25 10.94 10.98
CA ALA A 119 7.91 11.40 10.64
C ALA A 119 7.78 11.67 9.13
N THR A 120 6.96 10.87 8.49
CA THR A 120 6.76 10.88 7.04
C THR A 120 5.31 11.21 6.73
N ARG A 121 5.12 12.15 5.81
CA ARG A 121 3.80 12.58 5.35
C ARG A 121 3.51 12.02 3.97
N LEU A 122 2.36 11.36 3.81
CA LEU A 122 1.80 10.93 2.54
C LEU A 122 0.52 11.68 2.29
N SER A 123 0.28 12.06 1.03
CA SER A 123 -0.96 12.72 0.63
C SER A 123 -1.37 12.28 -0.76
N THR A 124 -2.67 12.20 -1.00
CA THR A 124 -3.25 11.95 -2.32
C THR A 124 -4.48 12.80 -2.51
N THR A 125 -4.77 13.18 -3.75
CA THR A 125 -5.94 14.00 -4.11
C THR A 125 -6.79 13.30 -5.16
N ARG A 126 -8.10 13.61 -5.17
CA ARG A 126 -9.06 13.19 -6.20
C ARG A 126 -10.06 14.30 -6.44
N ASP A 127 -10.38 14.53 -7.69
CA ASP A 127 -11.43 15.46 -8.08
C ASP A 127 -12.76 14.72 -8.18
N ILE A 128 -13.83 15.37 -7.71
CA ILE A 128 -15.20 14.86 -7.81
C ILE A 128 -16.13 15.96 -8.32
N SER A 129 -16.94 15.61 -9.33
CA SER A 129 -17.92 16.52 -9.94
C SER A 129 -19.33 16.09 -9.59
N TYR A 130 -20.18 17.01 -9.22
CA TYR A 130 -21.56 16.73 -8.88
C TYR A 130 -22.55 17.35 -9.86
N ASN A 131 -23.59 16.58 -10.22
CA ASN A 131 -24.80 17.08 -10.85
C ASN A 131 -25.88 17.34 -9.80
N GLU A 132 -26.69 18.40 -10.00
CA GLU A 132 -27.69 18.86 -9.02
C GLU A 132 -28.74 17.83 -8.65
N SER A 133 -29.02 16.84 -9.51
CA SER A 133 -30.04 15.81 -9.31
C SER A 133 -29.68 14.68 -8.35
N GLU A 134 -28.40 14.60 -7.87
CA GLU A 134 -27.86 13.42 -7.18
C GLU A 134 -27.44 13.67 -5.74
N PHE A 135 -28.15 14.52 -5.02
CA PHE A 135 -27.76 14.89 -3.65
C PHE A 135 -27.55 13.71 -2.69
N LEU A 136 -28.35 12.63 -2.84
CA LEU A 136 -28.26 11.46 -1.96
C LEU A 136 -27.13 10.49 -2.34
N SER A 137 -26.57 10.58 -3.54
CA SER A 137 -25.44 9.76 -3.97
C SER A 137 -24.09 10.37 -3.64
N ARG A 138 -24.03 11.69 -3.40
CA ARG A 138 -22.78 12.44 -3.13
C ARG A 138 -21.94 11.86 -2.00
N GLU A 139 -22.56 11.68 -0.85
CA GLU A 139 -21.87 11.18 0.34
C GLU A 139 -21.32 9.76 0.13
N LYS A 140 -22.06 8.92 -0.58
CA LYS A 140 -21.60 7.56 -0.90
C LYS A 140 -20.42 7.56 -1.85
N GLU A 141 -20.47 8.39 -2.88
CA GLU A 141 -19.40 8.52 -3.87
C GLU A 141 -18.12 9.09 -3.24
N GLU A 142 -18.26 10.14 -2.42
CA GLU A 142 -17.15 10.72 -1.67
C GLU A 142 -16.49 9.68 -0.73
N ASN A 143 -17.31 8.89 -0.01
CA ASN A 143 -16.80 7.84 0.86
C ASN A 143 -16.07 6.73 0.09
N VAL A 144 -16.55 6.36 -1.10
CA VAL A 144 -15.85 5.39 -1.97
C VAL A 144 -14.50 5.93 -2.42
N LEU A 145 -14.43 7.21 -2.80
CA LEU A 145 -13.17 7.84 -3.19
C LEU A 145 -12.17 7.88 -2.03
N TYR A 146 -12.60 8.28 -0.82
CA TYR A 146 -11.72 8.23 0.35
C TYR A 146 -11.27 6.81 0.69
N ASP A 147 -12.10 5.79 0.48
CA ASP A 147 -11.73 4.40 0.70
C ASP A 147 -10.65 3.93 -0.30
N ASP A 148 -10.74 4.35 -1.55
CA ASP A 148 -9.73 4.10 -2.59
C ASP A 148 -8.43 4.87 -2.29
N MET A 149 -8.52 6.15 -1.92
CA MET A 149 -7.38 6.98 -1.53
C MET A 149 -6.65 6.40 -0.31
N GLU A 150 -7.40 5.91 0.68
CA GLU A 150 -6.84 5.22 1.85
C GLU A 150 -6.06 3.97 1.44
N SER A 151 -6.60 3.18 0.50
CA SER A 151 -5.94 1.99 -0.03
C SER A 151 -4.66 2.35 -0.79
N ASP A 152 -4.64 3.44 -1.55
CA ASP A 152 -3.45 3.96 -2.23
C ASP A 152 -2.37 4.38 -1.24
N LEU A 153 -2.74 5.12 -0.17
CA LEU A 153 -1.80 5.56 0.87
C LEU A 153 -1.24 4.38 1.68
N ILE A 154 -2.07 3.38 1.99
CA ILE A 154 -1.62 2.14 2.64
C ILE A 154 -0.57 1.42 1.78
N ASN A 155 -0.81 1.30 0.47
CA ASN A 155 0.17 0.70 -0.44
C ASN A 155 1.48 1.49 -0.48
N GLN A 156 1.43 2.82 -0.34
CA GLN A 156 2.63 3.66 -0.23
C GLN A 156 3.33 3.43 1.11
N LEU A 157 2.59 3.43 2.22
CA LEU A 157 3.12 3.19 3.56
C LEU A 157 3.83 1.84 3.65
N VAL A 158 3.24 0.77 3.10
CA VAL A 158 3.88 -0.56 3.04
C VAL A 158 5.21 -0.50 2.31
N ARG A 159 5.33 0.27 1.22
CA ARG A 159 6.63 0.48 0.54
C ARG A 159 7.66 1.21 1.40
N TYR A 160 7.23 2.12 2.27
CA TYR A 160 8.12 2.75 3.24
C TYR A 160 8.62 1.74 4.28
N ILE A 161 7.74 0.85 4.78
CA ILE A 161 8.13 -0.25 5.68
C ILE A 161 9.19 -1.14 5.01
N GLU A 162 8.96 -1.52 3.75
CA GLU A 162 9.89 -2.33 2.95
C GLU A 162 11.25 -1.64 2.73
N ALA A 163 11.25 -0.31 2.63
CA ALA A 163 12.46 0.48 2.40
C ALA A 163 13.27 0.78 3.67
N VAL A 164 12.71 0.50 4.85
CA VAL A 164 13.42 0.67 6.13
C VAL A 164 14.65 -0.25 6.15
N LYS A 165 15.81 0.33 6.45
CA LYS A 165 17.06 -0.43 6.50
C LYS A 165 17.24 -1.09 7.86
N PRO A 166 17.84 -2.30 7.90
CA PRO A 166 18.27 -2.89 9.15
C PRO A 166 19.18 -1.94 9.91
N ARG A 167 19.09 -1.95 11.23
CA ARG A 167 20.01 -1.23 12.09
C ARG A 167 21.41 -1.79 11.86
N ASP A 168 22.30 -0.99 11.26
CA ASP A 168 23.71 -1.32 11.28
C ASP A 168 24.11 -1.39 12.77
N SER A 169 24.54 -2.59 13.19
CA SER A 169 25.11 -2.78 14.52
C SER A 169 26.45 -2.01 14.54
N ALA A 170 26.37 -0.70 14.82
CA ALA A 170 27.56 0.09 15.12
C ALA A 170 28.14 -0.46 16.43
N TYR A 171 29.30 -1.08 16.29
CA TYR A 171 30.18 -1.55 17.39
C TYR A 171 30.60 -0.37 18.28
#